data_60e612ad22a5afd5e5914e8507f8c9e7
#
_entry.id   60e612ad22a5afd5e5914e8507f8c9e7
#
_cell.length_a   1.000
_cell.length_b   1.000
_cell.length_c   1.000
_cell.angle_alpha   90.00
_cell.angle_beta   90.00
_cell.angle_gamma   90.00
#
_symmetry.space_group_name_H-M   'P 1'
#
loop_
_entity.id
_entity.type
_entity.pdbx_description
1 polymer ?
#
loop_
_entity_poly.entity_id
_entity_poly.type
_entity_poly.pdbx_seq_one_letter_code
_entity_poly.pdbx_strand_id
1 'polypeptide(L)'
;MTDQKRGGKTKYRLPQSWRSVAAALLVMTVLISGICTRYFSFVSRTVYQESTSHLSEILHKSNNMLNHLVSRNRMLLHLWGDFLDNASSEEQIRSSLNEMKGETGCAALFFLASDGSCMTPDGETGSLGSQVDLNEPFSNGEDIVLNAALPGKPQMLVFACPETQGTYRGFTYDAVAIAYYNNAVLNALDNTAFGGADHSYVIYPDGRVVLDSSADSDDPVYNLLAELREHSDLTAKQFDALSDDLAQGRSGSLKLTLRGMRQYLVYESTGIQNWSMLSLVPVSIVNESMNALWFRTVEIVTAVMILLTVLLVALIVRRSRAALRRRNTDILCRDELFNRLAHNVDDVFFMIDGETWRTDYVSPNIERLLGLPLEQVRQDVHVLATLHEKGSPDHDR
;
A
#
# COMPACT_ATOMS: atom_id res chain seq x y z
N MET A 1 31.40 -60.98 21.52
CA MET A 1 30.92 -61.07 20.14
C MET A 1 29.89 -59.98 19.92
N THR A 2 30.26 -58.82 19.45
CA THR A 2 29.38 -57.83 18.80
C THR A 2 30.26 -56.77 18.16
N ASP A 3 30.27 -56.85 16.88
CA ASP A 3 31.09 -56.03 15.95
C ASP A 3 30.42 -54.66 15.80
N GLN A 4 31.11 -53.63 16.22
CA GLN A 4 30.58 -52.24 16.18
C GLN A 4 31.19 -51.55 14.98
N LYS A 5 30.48 -51.57 13.83
CA LYS A 5 30.78 -50.80 12.63
C LYS A 5 30.69 -49.29 12.93
N ARG A 6 31.85 -48.66 13.12
CA ARG A 6 31.99 -47.20 13.11
C ARG A 6 31.82 -46.69 11.68
N GLY A 7 30.64 -46.21 11.32
CA GLY A 7 30.42 -45.45 10.10
C GLY A 7 31.06 -44.05 10.18
N GLY A 8 32.23 -43.93 9.57
CA GLY A 8 32.89 -42.63 9.39
C GLY A 8 32.05 -41.71 8.51
N LYS A 9 31.42 -40.69 9.11
CA LYS A 9 30.83 -39.57 8.33
C LYS A 9 31.93 -38.80 7.66
N THR A 10 32.19 -39.06 6.40
CA THR A 10 33.04 -38.22 5.54
C THR A 10 32.38 -36.83 5.45
N LYS A 11 32.91 -35.86 6.20
CA LYS A 11 32.58 -34.46 6.04
C LYS A 11 33.08 -34.01 4.64
N TYR A 12 32.15 -33.95 3.68
CA TYR A 12 32.41 -33.30 2.39
C TYR A 12 32.75 -31.84 2.63
N ARG A 13 34.06 -31.51 2.69
CA ARG A 13 34.54 -30.13 2.67
C ARG A 13 34.38 -29.61 1.24
N LEU A 14 33.35 -28.77 1.04
CA LEU A 14 33.18 -28.05 -0.22
C LEU A 14 34.50 -27.33 -0.58
N PRO A 15 34.94 -27.41 -1.85
CA PRO A 15 36.15 -26.73 -2.31
C PRO A 15 36.12 -25.24 -1.96
N GLN A 16 37.28 -24.68 -1.65
CA GLN A 16 37.39 -23.27 -1.20
C GLN A 16 36.79 -22.25 -2.19
N SER A 17 36.78 -22.58 -3.50
CA SER A 17 36.14 -21.82 -4.56
C SER A 17 34.59 -21.75 -4.42
N TRP A 18 33.96 -22.82 -3.91
CA TRP A 18 32.51 -22.84 -3.70
C TRP A 18 32.10 -22.00 -2.49
N ARG A 19 32.94 -21.89 -1.49
CA ARG A 19 32.69 -21.07 -0.30
C ARG A 19 32.69 -19.57 -0.66
N SER A 20 33.63 -19.12 -1.50
CA SER A 20 33.64 -17.72 -1.98
C SER A 20 32.48 -17.40 -2.89
N VAL A 21 32.02 -18.34 -3.72
CA VAL A 21 30.83 -18.19 -4.55
C VAL A 21 29.56 -18.12 -3.72
N ALA A 22 29.42 -19.02 -2.74
CA ALA A 22 28.26 -19.00 -1.82
C ALA A 22 28.22 -17.70 -0.99
N ALA A 23 29.38 -17.22 -0.53
CA ALA A 23 29.48 -15.94 0.18
C ALA A 23 29.08 -14.76 -0.72
N ALA A 24 29.55 -14.72 -1.97
CA ALA A 24 29.19 -13.67 -2.93
C ALA A 24 27.69 -13.67 -3.26
N LEU A 25 27.08 -14.85 -3.44
CA LEU A 25 25.65 -15.01 -3.64
C LEU A 25 24.85 -14.53 -2.43
N LEU A 26 25.30 -14.87 -1.22
CA LEU A 26 24.64 -14.45 0.01
C LEU A 26 24.68 -12.92 0.17
N VAL A 27 25.86 -12.30 -0.04
CA VAL A 27 26.00 -10.83 0.01
C VAL A 27 25.10 -10.17 -1.04
N MET A 28 25.06 -10.69 -2.25
CA MET A 28 24.22 -10.17 -3.33
C MET A 28 22.73 -10.27 -2.99
N THR A 29 22.30 -11.41 -2.43
CA THR A 29 20.90 -11.59 -2.00
C THR A 29 20.51 -10.61 -0.89
N VAL A 30 21.39 -10.36 0.09
CA VAL A 30 21.17 -9.39 1.16
C VAL A 30 21.09 -7.96 0.61
N LEU A 31 22.00 -7.58 -0.29
CA LEU A 31 21.99 -6.25 -0.92
C LEU A 31 20.70 -6.01 -1.72
N ILE A 32 20.30 -6.98 -2.50
CA ILE A 32 19.09 -6.89 -3.31
C ILE A 32 17.84 -6.84 -2.42
N SER A 33 17.76 -7.68 -1.38
CA SER A 33 16.68 -7.63 -0.40
C SER A 33 16.60 -6.24 0.27
N GLY A 34 17.73 -5.65 0.61
CA GLY A 34 17.79 -4.29 1.17
C GLY A 34 17.31 -3.21 0.20
N ILE A 35 17.70 -3.30 -1.07
CA ILE A 35 17.23 -2.38 -2.13
C ILE A 35 15.73 -2.54 -2.36
N CYS A 36 15.23 -3.78 -2.46
CA CYS A 36 13.81 -4.06 -2.63
C CYS A 36 12.97 -3.54 -1.44
N THR A 37 13.44 -3.72 -0.20
CA THR A 37 12.75 -3.21 1.00
C THR A 37 12.71 -1.68 1.00
N ARG A 38 13.82 -1.02 0.65
CA ARG A 38 13.87 0.45 0.53
C ARG A 38 12.95 0.96 -0.58
N TYR A 39 12.98 0.32 -1.73
CA TYR A 39 12.11 0.66 -2.86
C TYR A 39 10.63 0.47 -2.50
N PHE A 40 10.29 -0.63 -1.86
CA PHE A 40 8.94 -0.89 -1.36
C PHE A 40 8.45 0.19 -0.41
N SER A 41 9.27 0.56 0.57
CA SER A 41 8.92 1.62 1.53
C SER A 41 8.75 2.97 0.83
N PHE A 42 9.58 3.28 -0.16
CA PHE A 42 9.48 4.51 -0.95
C PHE A 42 8.17 4.55 -1.76
N VAL A 43 7.86 3.49 -2.51
CA VAL A 43 6.63 3.38 -3.31
C VAL A 43 5.40 3.47 -2.41
N SER A 44 5.36 2.72 -1.30
CA SER A 44 4.23 2.77 -0.36
C SER A 44 4.00 4.18 0.21
N ARG A 45 5.07 4.93 0.48
CA ARG A 45 4.98 6.30 0.97
C ARG A 45 4.49 7.26 -0.11
N THR A 46 4.98 7.12 -1.34
CA THR A 46 4.56 7.94 -2.48
C THR A 46 3.09 7.69 -2.81
N VAL A 47 2.67 6.42 -2.84
CA VAL A 47 1.26 6.03 -3.03
C VAL A 47 0.36 6.66 -1.97
N TYR A 48 0.76 6.59 -0.71
CA TYR A 48 0.00 7.21 0.38
C TYR A 48 -0.15 8.72 0.17
N GLN A 49 0.94 9.43 -0.13
CA GLN A 49 0.92 10.87 -0.35
C GLN A 49 0.08 11.28 -1.56
N GLU A 50 0.24 10.58 -2.68
CA GLU A 50 -0.54 10.81 -3.89
C GLU A 50 -2.02 10.57 -3.66
N SER A 51 -2.35 9.44 -3.02
CA SER A 51 -3.74 9.08 -2.72
C SER A 51 -4.41 10.09 -1.80
N THR A 52 -3.74 10.49 -0.71
CA THR A 52 -4.31 11.46 0.23
C THR A 52 -4.39 12.86 -0.38
N SER A 53 -3.45 13.26 -1.24
CA SER A 53 -3.52 14.53 -1.98
C SER A 53 -4.71 14.56 -2.93
N HIS A 54 -4.93 13.49 -3.67
CA HIS A 54 -6.07 13.37 -4.58
C HIS A 54 -7.41 13.37 -3.83
N LEU A 55 -7.49 12.64 -2.71
CA LEU A 55 -8.66 12.65 -1.84
C LEU A 55 -8.94 14.04 -1.26
N SER A 56 -7.89 14.75 -0.84
CA SER A 56 -8.01 16.12 -0.33
C SER A 56 -8.51 17.08 -1.42
N GLU A 57 -8.07 16.93 -2.66
CA GLU A 57 -8.55 17.73 -3.80
C GLU A 57 -10.03 17.50 -4.07
N ILE A 58 -10.49 16.24 -4.02
CA ILE A 58 -11.91 15.90 -4.19
C ILE A 58 -12.74 16.48 -3.04
N LEU A 59 -12.27 16.30 -1.80
CA LEU A 59 -12.95 16.84 -0.62
C LEU A 59 -13.06 18.37 -0.71
N HIS A 60 -11.98 19.04 -1.11
CA HIS A 60 -11.95 20.48 -1.33
C HIS A 60 -12.95 20.93 -2.40
N LYS A 61 -13.07 20.19 -3.51
CA LYS A 61 -14.09 20.45 -4.54
C LYS A 61 -15.52 20.32 -3.98
N SER A 62 -15.79 19.25 -3.24
CA SER A 62 -17.09 19.04 -2.60
C SER A 62 -17.40 20.13 -1.56
N ASN A 63 -16.39 20.54 -0.79
CA ASN A 63 -16.50 21.64 0.16
C ASN A 63 -16.83 22.98 -0.53
N ASN A 64 -16.17 23.28 -1.65
CA ASN A 64 -16.49 24.45 -2.46
C ASN A 64 -17.93 24.43 -3.01
N MET A 65 -18.42 23.25 -3.44
CA MET A 65 -19.79 23.09 -3.89
C MET A 65 -20.80 23.34 -2.75
N LEU A 66 -20.52 22.83 -1.54
CA LEU A 66 -21.34 23.10 -0.34
C LEU A 66 -21.38 24.61 -0.04
N ASN A 67 -20.22 25.28 -0.07
CA ASN A 67 -20.13 26.72 0.15
C ASN A 67 -20.90 27.52 -0.92
N HIS A 68 -20.84 27.09 -2.19
CA HIS A 68 -21.65 27.69 -3.25
C HIS A 68 -23.15 27.49 -3.02
N LEU A 69 -23.57 26.30 -2.58
CA LEU A 69 -24.95 26.02 -2.25
C LEU A 69 -25.45 26.96 -1.11
N VAL A 70 -24.66 27.09 -0.04
CA VAL A 70 -24.97 27.96 1.09
C VAL A 70 -25.05 29.41 0.63
N SER A 71 -24.05 29.91 -0.09
CA SER A 71 -23.99 31.28 -0.58
C SER A 71 -25.18 31.62 -1.52
N ARG A 72 -25.51 30.68 -2.42
CA ARG A 72 -26.68 30.84 -3.32
C ARG A 72 -27.97 30.94 -2.55
N ASN A 73 -28.19 30.02 -1.59
CA ASN A 73 -29.43 30.06 -0.81
C ASN A 73 -29.54 31.28 0.10
N ARG A 74 -28.41 31.72 0.68
CA ARG A 74 -28.32 32.97 1.42
C ARG A 74 -28.78 34.15 0.54
N MET A 75 -28.21 34.29 -0.65
CA MET A 75 -28.57 35.36 -1.59
C MET A 75 -30.05 35.30 -1.99
N LEU A 76 -30.58 34.12 -2.24
CA LEU A 76 -31.99 33.94 -2.55
C LEU A 76 -32.90 34.38 -1.39
N LEU A 77 -32.58 34.00 -0.17
CA LEU A 77 -33.35 34.36 1.02
C LEU A 77 -33.34 35.87 1.27
N HIS A 78 -32.18 36.53 1.10
CA HIS A 78 -32.13 38.01 1.19
C HIS A 78 -33.00 38.71 0.13
N LEU A 79 -32.95 38.28 -1.14
CA LEU A 79 -33.80 38.80 -2.20
C LEU A 79 -35.29 38.59 -1.88
N TRP A 80 -35.60 37.47 -1.23
CA TRP A 80 -36.95 37.16 -0.79
C TRP A 80 -37.39 38.03 0.39
N GLY A 81 -36.53 38.35 1.30
CA GLY A 81 -36.76 39.30 2.36
C GLY A 81 -37.23 40.63 1.79
N ASP A 82 -36.45 41.19 0.89
CA ASP A 82 -36.78 42.45 0.19
C ASP A 82 -38.16 42.38 -0.55
N PHE A 83 -38.47 41.21 -1.13
CA PHE A 83 -39.74 41.01 -1.79
C PHE A 83 -40.91 40.95 -0.81
N LEU A 84 -40.78 40.24 0.30
CA LEU A 84 -41.83 40.10 1.32
C LEU A 84 -42.20 41.45 1.95
N ASP A 85 -41.24 42.31 2.19
CA ASP A 85 -41.42 43.66 2.72
C ASP A 85 -42.25 44.55 1.79
N ASN A 86 -42.18 44.26 0.48
CA ASN A 86 -42.88 45.04 -0.56
C ASN A 86 -44.14 44.35 -1.10
N ALA A 87 -44.48 43.14 -0.63
CA ALA A 87 -45.63 42.39 -1.13
C ALA A 87 -46.96 43.01 -0.71
N SER A 88 -47.87 43.17 -1.68
CA SER A 88 -49.14 43.87 -1.49
C SER A 88 -50.28 42.95 -1.01
N SER A 89 -50.10 41.61 -1.09
CA SER A 89 -51.13 40.65 -0.67
C SER A 89 -50.58 39.28 -0.32
N GLU A 90 -51.24 38.55 0.58
CA GLU A 90 -50.89 37.16 0.94
C GLU A 90 -50.89 36.20 -0.25
N GLU A 91 -51.79 36.44 -1.23
CA GLU A 91 -51.88 35.61 -2.43
C GLU A 91 -50.65 35.79 -3.35
N GLN A 92 -50.12 37.02 -3.43
CA GLN A 92 -48.89 37.32 -4.12
C GLN A 92 -47.71 36.62 -3.44
N ILE A 93 -47.61 36.67 -2.12
CA ILE A 93 -46.58 35.98 -1.35
C ILE A 93 -46.65 34.46 -1.63
N ARG A 94 -47.83 33.84 -1.55
CA ARG A 94 -48.00 32.41 -1.79
C ARG A 94 -47.62 32.01 -3.20
N SER A 95 -48.06 32.75 -4.21
CA SER A 95 -47.75 32.45 -5.61
C SER A 95 -46.24 32.48 -5.87
N SER A 96 -45.60 33.55 -5.42
CA SER A 96 -44.15 33.72 -5.64
C SER A 96 -43.31 32.70 -4.85
N LEU A 97 -43.69 32.33 -3.63
CA LEU A 97 -43.02 31.29 -2.87
C LEU A 97 -43.17 29.90 -3.53
N ASN A 98 -44.33 29.61 -4.14
CA ASN A 98 -44.51 28.36 -4.88
C ASN A 98 -43.74 28.34 -6.20
N GLU A 99 -43.62 29.47 -6.90
CA GLU A 99 -42.77 29.60 -8.08
C GLU A 99 -41.30 29.37 -7.74
N MET A 100 -40.80 30.01 -6.69
CA MET A 100 -39.44 29.81 -6.18
C MET A 100 -39.17 28.37 -5.80
N LYS A 101 -40.11 27.69 -5.13
CA LYS A 101 -40.01 26.27 -4.83
C LYS A 101 -39.79 25.43 -6.09
N GLY A 102 -40.53 25.75 -7.15
CA GLY A 102 -40.39 25.09 -8.45
C GLY A 102 -39.01 25.34 -9.11
N GLU A 103 -38.54 26.57 -9.07
CA GLU A 103 -37.26 26.94 -9.69
C GLU A 103 -36.02 26.45 -8.93
N THR A 104 -36.09 26.45 -7.60
CA THR A 104 -34.93 26.02 -6.75
C THR A 104 -34.88 24.52 -6.57
N GLY A 105 -35.94 23.77 -6.80
CA GLY A 105 -36.05 22.35 -6.52
C GLY A 105 -35.92 22.00 -5.02
N CYS A 106 -36.21 22.98 -4.14
CA CYS A 106 -36.18 22.74 -2.70
C CYS A 106 -37.28 21.81 -2.23
N ALA A 107 -37.06 21.10 -1.15
CA ALA A 107 -38.03 20.20 -0.55
C ALA A 107 -39.16 20.95 0.17
N ALA A 108 -38.83 22.05 0.84
CA ALA A 108 -39.78 22.90 1.55
C ALA A 108 -39.29 24.34 1.58
N LEU A 109 -40.26 25.24 1.67
CA LEU A 109 -40.08 26.67 1.87
C LEU A 109 -41.06 27.07 2.93
N PHE A 110 -40.67 27.79 3.97
CA PHE A 110 -41.51 28.09 5.13
C PHE A 110 -41.05 29.32 5.91
N PHE A 111 -41.97 29.90 6.63
CA PHE A 111 -41.70 30.93 7.62
C PHE A 111 -41.28 30.28 8.93
N LEU A 112 -40.28 30.84 9.61
CA LEU A 112 -39.66 30.26 10.78
C LEU A 112 -39.61 31.29 11.91
N ALA A 113 -40.10 30.91 13.07
CA ALA A 113 -40.00 31.73 14.27
C ALA A 113 -38.78 31.30 15.12
N SER A 114 -38.33 32.17 16.00
CA SER A 114 -37.15 31.95 16.88
C SER A 114 -37.36 30.80 17.89
N ASP A 115 -38.59 30.44 18.20
CA ASP A 115 -38.95 29.27 19.02
C ASP A 115 -38.87 27.92 18.24
N GLY A 116 -38.50 27.93 16.95
CA GLY A 116 -38.48 26.78 16.07
C GLY A 116 -39.83 26.40 15.48
N SER A 117 -40.92 27.14 15.78
CA SER A 117 -42.18 26.96 15.11
C SER A 117 -42.09 27.44 13.65
N CYS A 118 -42.84 26.81 12.75
CA CYS A 118 -42.79 27.13 11.33
C CYS A 118 -44.17 27.03 10.66
N MET A 119 -44.36 27.78 9.58
CA MET A 119 -45.56 27.75 8.74
C MET A 119 -45.18 27.72 7.25
N THR A 120 -45.80 26.82 6.51
CA THR A 120 -45.64 26.81 5.03
C THR A 120 -46.49 27.91 4.39
N PRO A 121 -46.22 28.32 3.13
CA PRO A 121 -47.05 29.28 2.40
C PRO A 121 -48.51 28.86 2.25
N ASP A 122 -48.80 27.56 2.33
CA ASP A 122 -50.16 27.03 2.26
C ASP A 122 -50.89 27.08 3.62
N GLY A 123 -50.20 27.46 4.70
CA GLY A 123 -50.75 27.61 6.05
C GLY A 123 -50.60 26.36 6.94
N GLU A 124 -49.83 25.36 6.52
CA GLU A 124 -49.51 24.21 7.36
C GLU A 124 -48.48 24.63 8.43
N THR A 125 -48.80 24.41 9.68
CA THR A 125 -47.93 24.71 10.82
C THR A 125 -47.15 23.48 11.27
N GLY A 126 -45.92 23.70 11.72
CA GLY A 126 -45.03 22.66 12.24
C GLY A 126 -44.00 23.22 13.21
N SER A 127 -43.04 22.38 13.58
CA SER A 127 -41.87 22.78 14.38
C SER A 127 -40.66 21.99 13.94
N LEU A 128 -39.47 22.63 13.95
CA LEU A 128 -38.17 21.99 13.66
C LEU A 128 -37.66 21.09 14.79
N GLY A 129 -38.45 20.96 15.88
CA GLY A 129 -38.11 20.16 17.05
C GLY A 129 -37.47 20.97 18.18
N SER A 130 -37.66 20.49 19.40
CA SER A 130 -37.31 21.19 20.65
C SER A 130 -35.80 21.34 20.95
N GLN A 131 -34.96 20.85 20.08
CA GLN A 131 -33.49 20.94 20.26
C GLN A 131 -32.83 22.12 19.54
N VAL A 132 -33.61 22.91 18.82
CA VAL A 132 -33.11 24.04 18.03
C VAL A 132 -33.50 25.33 18.74
N ASP A 133 -32.53 25.97 19.38
CA ASP A 133 -32.69 27.33 19.93
C ASP A 133 -32.15 28.33 18.90
N LEU A 134 -33.05 29.10 18.31
CA LEU A 134 -32.76 30.09 17.28
C LEU A 134 -32.77 31.54 17.84
N ASN A 135 -33.05 31.71 19.13
CA ASN A 135 -33.17 33.04 19.73
C ASN A 135 -31.91 33.86 19.64
N GLU A 136 -30.75 33.27 20.01
CA GLU A 136 -29.49 33.97 19.99
C GLU A 136 -29.02 34.28 18.56
N PRO A 137 -28.94 33.32 17.61
CA PRO A 137 -28.58 33.60 16.22
C PRO A 137 -29.45 34.62 15.55
N PHE A 138 -30.79 34.54 15.72
CA PHE A 138 -31.71 35.49 15.12
C PHE A 138 -31.59 36.89 15.72
N SER A 139 -31.34 36.99 17.04
CA SER A 139 -31.10 38.28 17.68
C SER A 139 -29.82 38.96 17.19
N ASN A 140 -28.84 38.18 16.74
CA ASN A 140 -27.58 38.67 16.19
C ASN A 140 -27.67 38.97 14.68
N GLY A 141 -28.78 38.65 14.01
CA GLY A 141 -28.91 38.79 12.58
C GLY A 141 -28.06 37.80 11.79
N GLU A 142 -27.75 36.63 12.37
CA GLU A 142 -26.90 35.64 11.71
C GLU A 142 -27.72 34.68 10.85
N ASP A 143 -27.25 34.48 9.62
CA ASP A 143 -27.81 33.42 8.77
C ASP A 143 -27.50 32.06 9.36
N ILE A 144 -28.52 31.21 9.34
CA ILE A 144 -28.47 29.90 9.97
C ILE A 144 -28.50 28.81 8.92
N VAL A 145 -27.64 27.82 9.10
CA VAL A 145 -27.70 26.55 8.39
C VAL A 145 -27.76 25.44 9.42
N LEU A 146 -28.80 24.63 9.39
CA LEU A 146 -28.99 23.56 10.37
C LEU A 146 -29.59 22.31 9.71
N ASN A 147 -29.36 21.17 10.35
CA ASN A 147 -30.01 19.93 9.95
C ASN A 147 -31.20 19.67 10.88
N ALA A 148 -32.39 19.64 10.32
CA ALA A 148 -33.62 19.46 11.07
C ALA A 148 -34.64 18.62 10.28
N ALA A 149 -35.61 18.06 11.00
CA ALA A 149 -36.75 17.38 10.40
C ALA A 149 -38.03 18.16 10.64
N LEU A 150 -38.82 18.39 9.61
CA LEU A 150 -40.20 18.81 9.75
C LEU A 150 -41.09 17.60 10.16
N PRO A 151 -42.20 17.81 10.86
CA PRO A 151 -43.06 16.73 11.27
C PRO A 151 -43.47 15.83 10.08
N GLY A 152 -43.20 14.52 10.19
CA GLY A 152 -43.53 13.54 9.16
C GLY A 152 -42.64 13.59 7.89
N LYS A 153 -41.58 14.38 7.89
CA LYS A 153 -40.61 14.45 6.78
C LYS A 153 -39.23 13.96 7.25
N PRO A 154 -38.40 13.45 6.31
CA PRO A 154 -37.02 13.08 6.64
C PRO A 154 -36.18 14.30 7.03
N GLN A 155 -34.97 14.07 7.48
CA GLN A 155 -33.99 15.11 7.80
C GLN A 155 -33.64 15.95 6.56
N MET A 156 -33.53 17.25 6.75
CA MET A 156 -33.30 18.25 5.71
C MET A 156 -32.26 19.25 6.17
N LEU A 157 -31.47 19.73 5.25
CA LEU A 157 -30.59 20.89 5.47
C LEU A 157 -31.44 22.15 5.26
N VAL A 158 -31.59 22.94 6.32
CA VAL A 158 -32.41 24.15 6.39
C VAL A 158 -31.50 25.36 6.38
N PHE A 159 -31.79 26.31 5.50
CA PHE A 159 -31.14 27.62 5.44
C PHE A 159 -32.18 28.65 5.88
N ALA A 160 -31.86 29.52 6.82
CA ALA A 160 -32.74 30.56 7.30
C ALA A 160 -32.02 31.91 7.38
N CYS A 161 -32.68 32.97 6.96
CA CYS A 161 -32.18 34.31 7.01
C CYS A 161 -33.09 35.18 7.88
N PRO A 162 -32.60 35.79 8.96
CA PRO A 162 -33.40 36.52 9.93
C PRO A 162 -33.70 37.98 9.57
N GLU A 163 -33.32 38.44 8.38
CA GLU A 163 -33.50 39.84 8.00
C GLU A 163 -34.98 40.28 7.86
N THR A 164 -35.90 39.32 7.85
CA THR A 164 -37.31 39.60 7.62
C THR A 164 -38.15 39.12 8.78
N GLN A 165 -38.51 40.01 9.67
CA GLN A 165 -39.55 39.78 10.65
C GLN A 165 -40.91 40.24 10.09
N GLY A 166 -41.91 39.43 10.25
CA GLY A 166 -43.24 39.75 9.71
C GLY A 166 -44.33 38.88 10.26
N THR A 167 -45.53 39.11 9.71
CA THR A 167 -46.71 38.31 10.04
C THR A 167 -47.35 37.82 8.75
N TYR A 168 -47.54 36.51 8.63
CA TYR A 168 -48.21 35.88 7.51
C TYR A 168 -49.37 35.01 8.03
N ARG A 169 -50.61 35.29 7.62
CA ARG A 169 -51.82 34.58 8.09
C ARG A 169 -51.94 34.47 9.60
N GLY A 170 -51.55 35.52 10.35
CA GLY A 170 -51.55 35.51 11.78
C GLY A 170 -50.38 34.78 12.47
N PHE A 171 -49.46 34.20 11.70
CA PHE A 171 -48.24 33.62 12.20
C PHE A 171 -47.10 34.66 12.17
N THR A 172 -46.53 34.96 13.33
CA THR A 172 -45.37 35.85 13.41
C THR A 172 -44.09 35.03 13.18
N TYR A 173 -43.25 35.49 12.26
CA TYR A 173 -42.02 34.83 11.90
C TYR A 173 -40.83 35.80 12.04
N ASP A 174 -39.67 35.21 12.32
CA ASP A 174 -38.42 35.96 12.47
C ASP A 174 -37.47 35.71 11.28
N ALA A 175 -37.76 34.69 10.45
CA ALA A 175 -36.96 34.35 9.27
C ALA A 175 -37.81 33.65 8.18
N VAL A 176 -37.35 33.75 6.93
CA VAL A 176 -37.76 32.83 5.86
C VAL A 176 -36.71 31.73 5.73
N ALA A 177 -37.19 30.51 5.56
CA ALA A 177 -36.32 29.34 5.45
C ALA A 177 -36.58 28.51 4.19
N ILE A 178 -35.51 27.98 3.62
CA ILE A 178 -35.54 27.04 2.51
C ILE A 178 -34.88 25.74 2.96
N ALA A 179 -35.44 24.61 2.62
CA ALA A 179 -34.94 23.30 3.02
C ALA A 179 -34.75 22.35 1.84
N TYR A 180 -33.68 21.57 1.90
CA TYR A 180 -33.37 20.51 0.94
C TYR A 180 -33.25 19.18 1.65
N TYR A 181 -33.71 18.09 1.04
CA TYR A 181 -33.44 16.76 1.57
C TYR A 181 -31.92 16.50 1.57
N ASN A 182 -31.42 15.86 2.62
CA ASN A 182 -30.00 15.59 2.78
C ASN A 182 -29.41 14.81 1.59
N ASN A 183 -30.13 13.80 1.08
CA ASN A 183 -29.73 13.05 -0.10
C ASN A 183 -29.64 13.92 -1.37
N ALA A 184 -30.49 14.90 -1.55
CA ALA A 184 -30.41 15.84 -2.67
C ALA A 184 -29.19 16.74 -2.59
N VAL A 185 -28.82 17.19 -1.38
CA VAL A 185 -27.59 17.95 -1.13
C VAL A 185 -26.37 17.10 -1.41
N LEU A 186 -26.32 15.88 -0.89
CA LEU A 186 -25.21 14.96 -1.07
C LEU A 186 -25.00 14.56 -2.53
N ASN A 187 -26.09 14.32 -3.26
CA ASN A 187 -26.02 14.08 -4.71
C ASN A 187 -25.50 15.29 -5.48
N ALA A 188 -25.83 16.51 -5.04
CA ALA A 188 -25.30 17.73 -5.65
C ALA A 188 -23.82 17.96 -5.36
N LEU A 189 -23.28 17.40 -4.27
CA LEU A 189 -21.86 17.46 -3.94
C LEU A 189 -20.97 16.53 -4.78
N ASP A 190 -21.59 15.75 -5.69
CA ASP A 190 -20.92 14.87 -6.67
C ASP A 190 -19.87 13.92 -6.03
N ASN A 191 -20.30 13.19 -5.01
CA ASN A 191 -19.46 12.23 -4.30
C ASN A 191 -19.20 10.93 -5.11
N THR A 192 -19.33 10.98 -6.43
CA THR A 192 -19.18 9.80 -7.31
C THR A 192 -17.73 9.49 -7.69
N ALA A 193 -16.77 10.27 -7.18
CA ALA A 193 -15.35 10.14 -7.55
C ALA A 193 -14.77 8.74 -7.32
N PHE A 194 -15.36 7.96 -6.41
CA PHE A 194 -14.96 6.59 -6.10
C PHE A 194 -16.08 5.57 -6.35
N GLY A 195 -17.03 5.89 -7.26
CA GLY A 195 -18.10 4.96 -7.61
C GLY A 195 -19.10 4.72 -6.48
N GLY A 196 -19.23 5.67 -5.54
CA GLY A 196 -20.16 5.55 -4.40
C GLY A 196 -19.65 4.64 -3.27
N ALA A 197 -18.37 4.29 -3.27
CA ALA A 197 -17.78 3.45 -2.25
C ALA A 197 -17.09 4.26 -1.12
N ASP A 198 -17.12 5.57 -1.21
CA ASP A 198 -16.68 6.50 -0.18
C ASP A 198 -17.86 6.92 0.71
N HIS A 199 -17.57 7.09 1.99
CA HIS A 199 -18.51 7.65 2.95
C HIS A 199 -18.06 9.05 3.31
N SER A 200 -18.88 10.05 2.93
CA SER A 200 -18.61 11.45 3.24
C SER A 200 -19.57 11.95 4.30
N TYR A 201 -19.01 12.69 5.25
CA TYR A 201 -19.73 13.27 6.39
C TYR A 201 -19.48 14.76 6.46
N VAL A 202 -20.50 15.50 6.86
CA VAL A 202 -20.36 16.86 7.42
C VAL A 202 -20.69 16.77 8.89
N ILE A 203 -19.80 17.23 9.76
CA ILE A 203 -19.96 17.10 11.20
C ILE A 203 -19.74 18.43 11.91
N TYR A 204 -20.34 18.57 13.10
CA TYR A 204 -19.96 19.58 14.09
C TYR A 204 -18.61 19.25 14.73
N PRO A 205 -17.96 20.22 15.39
CA PRO A 205 -16.68 19.97 16.11
C PRO A 205 -16.78 18.89 17.21
N ASP A 206 -17.96 18.65 17.76
CA ASP A 206 -18.23 17.60 18.75
C ASP A 206 -18.48 16.21 18.13
N GLY A 207 -18.38 16.09 16.81
CA GLY A 207 -18.55 14.84 16.06
C GLY A 207 -19.98 14.50 15.67
N ARG A 208 -20.99 15.29 16.08
CA ARG A 208 -22.38 15.09 15.63
C ARG A 208 -22.49 15.27 14.13
N VAL A 209 -23.18 14.34 13.48
CA VAL A 209 -23.32 14.31 12.03
C VAL A 209 -24.41 15.28 11.57
N VAL A 210 -24.07 16.15 10.63
CA VAL A 210 -24.99 17.07 9.92
C VAL A 210 -25.48 16.43 8.63
N LEU A 211 -24.57 15.91 7.83
CA LEU A 211 -24.85 15.20 6.57
C LEU A 211 -24.07 13.89 6.55
N ASP A 212 -24.72 12.82 6.09
CA ASP A 212 -24.14 11.48 5.95
C ASP A 212 -24.50 10.92 4.58
N SER A 213 -23.51 10.63 3.75
CA SER A 213 -23.70 10.02 2.44
C SER A 213 -24.12 8.55 2.51
N SER A 214 -24.00 7.92 3.67
CA SER A 214 -24.44 6.53 3.95
C SER A 214 -25.84 6.46 4.57
N ALA A 215 -26.64 7.53 4.50
CA ALA A 215 -27.94 7.64 5.18
C ALA A 215 -28.96 6.54 4.82
N ASP A 216 -28.73 5.79 3.73
CA ASP A 216 -29.51 4.61 3.34
C ASP A 216 -29.00 3.31 3.99
N SER A 217 -27.96 3.37 4.85
CA SER A 217 -27.45 2.20 5.57
C SER A 217 -28.35 1.83 6.75
N ASP A 218 -28.48 0.53 7.04
CA ASP A 218 -29.23 0.00 8.19
C ASP A 218 -28.67 0.46 9.56
N ASP A 219 -27.50 1.13 9.60
CA ASP A 219 -26.79 1.56 10.80
C ASP A 219 -26.29 3.01 10.66
N PRO A 220 -27.16 4.01 10.88
CA PRO A 220 -26.81 5.42 10.71
C PRO A 220 -25.82 5.89 11.79
N VAL A 221 -24.79 6.61 11.37
CA VAL A 221 -23.79 7.20 12.29
C VAL A 221 -24.30 8.55 12.78
N TYR A 222 -24.65 8.65 14.07
CA TYR A 222 -25.09 9.92 14.69
C TYR A 222 -23.95 10.81 15.18
N ASN A 223 -22.85 10.18 15.60
CA ASN A 223 -21.64 10.87 16.03
C ASN A 223 -20.40 10.14 15.52
N LEU A 224 -19.71 10.74 14.56
CA LEU A 224 -18.57 10.14 13.88
C LEU A 224 -17.34 10.03 14.82
N LEU A 225 -17.12 10.99 15.72
CA LEU A 225 -15.99 10.92 16.67
C LEU A 225 -16.19 9.78 17.69
N ALA A 226 -17.45 9.55 18.13
CA ALA A 226 -17.75 8.41 19.00
C ALA A 226 -17.50 7.07 18.26
N GLU A 227 -17.95 6.97 17.01
CA GLU A 227 -17.73 5.82 16.15
C GLU A 227 -16.24 5.53 15.94
N LEU A 228 -15.45 6.56 15.63
CA LEU A 228 -14.00 6.42 15.47
C LEU A 228 -13.31 6.00 16.77
N ARG A 229 -13.76 6.52 17.92
CA ARG A 229 -13.17 6.17 19.21
C ARG A 229 -13.41 4.71 19.58
N GLU A 230 -14.57 4.16 19.28
CA GLU A 230 -14.99 2.82 19.68
C GLU A 230 -14.53 1.74 18.71
N HIS A 231 -14.56 2.01 17.41
CA HIS A 231 -14.42 0.98 16.37
C HIS A 231 -13.17 1.14 15.49
N SER A 232 -12.27 2.11 15.78
CA SER A 232 -11.02 2.28 15.02
C SER A 232 -9.78 1.83 15.77
N ASP A 233 -8.67 1.65 15.05
CA ASP A 233 -7.34 1.36 15.57
C ASP A 233 -6.52 2.62 15.92
N LEU A 234 -7.19 3.78 16.02
CA LEU A 234 -6.53 5.04 16.37
C LEU A 234 -5.99 4.99 17.79
N THR A 235 -4.74 5.37 17.97
CA THR A 235 -4.18 5.61 19.29
C THR A 235 -4.82 6.84 19.94
N ALA A 236 -4.87 6.91 21.27
CA ALA A 236 -5.41 8.08 21.97
C ALA A 236 -4.77 9.39 21.48
N LYS A 237 -3.45 9.41 21.26
CA LYS A 237 -2.75 10.58 20.73
C LYS A 237 -3.20 11.00 19.33
N GLN A 238 -3.48 10.05 18.45
CA GLN A 238 -3.96 10.34 17.08
C GLN A 238 -5.41 10.83 17.12
N PHE A 239 -6.22 10.25 17.98
CA PHE A 239 -7.61 10.67 18.19
C PHE A 239 -7.69 12.10 18.76
N ASP A 240 -6.90 12.39 19.79
CA ASP A 240 -6.84 13.73 20.39
C ASP A 240 -6.36 14.77 19.36
N ALA A 241 -5.34 14.44 18.54
CA ALA A 241 -4.87 15.31 17.47
C ALA A 241 -5.96 15.57 16.41
N LEU A 242 -6.72 14.54 16.00
CA LEU A 242 -7.85 14.68 15.08
C LEU A 242 -8.94 15.59 15.68
N SER A 243 -9.31 15.35 16.95
CA SER A 243 -10.31 16.14 17.64
C SER A 243 -9.91 17.61 17.76
N ASP A 244 -8.63 17.88 18.09
CA ASP A 244 -8.08 19.22 18.15
C ASP A 244 -8.04 19.91 16.78
N ASP A 245 -7.72 19.16 15.70
CA ASP A 245 -7.74 19.68 14.34
C ASP A 245 -9.15 20.09 13.91
N LEU A 246 -10.13 19.25 14.18
CA LEU A 246 -11.54 19.55 13.89
C LEU A 246 -12.06 20.75 14.69
N ALA A 247 -11.74 20.82 15.99
CA ALA A 247 -12.13 21.94 16.84
C ALA A 247 -11.51 23.28 16.40
N GLN A 248 -10.29 23.23 15.81
CA GLN A 248 -9.59 24.42 15.32
C GLN A 248 -9.79 24.70 13.82
N GLY A 249 -10.66 23.93 13.15
CA GLY A 249 -10.93 24.08 11.73
C GLY A 249 -9.71 23.80 10.85
N ARG A 250 -8.81 22.91 11.28
CA ARG A 250 -7.64 22.49 10.49
C ARG A 250 -8.01 21.34 9.56
N SER A 251 -7.30 21.27 8.43
CA SER A 251 -7.42 20.19 7.45
C SER A 251 -6.31 19.17 7.64
N GLY A 252 -6.58 17.91 7.30
CA GLY A 252 -5.57 16.87 7.40
C GLY A 252 -6.01 15.53 6.81
N SER A 253 -5.12 14.54 6.93
CA SER A 253 -5.40 13.18 6.51
C SER A 253 -4.73 12.18 7.42
N LEU A 254 -5.36 11.04 7.63
CA LEU A 254 -4.80 9.93 8.36
C LEU A 254 -5.27 8.59 7.79
N LYS A 255 -4.52 7.53 8.08
CA LYS A 255 -4.88 6.17 7.74
C LYS A 255 -5.29 5.44 8.99
N LEU A 256 -6.43 4.77 8.94
CA LEU A 256 -6.99 4.02 10.06
C LEU A 256 -7.62 2.71 9.59
N THR A 257 -7.88 1.84 10.54
CA THR A 257 -8.74 0.67 10.34
C THR A 257 -10.03 0.92 11.12
N LEU A 258 -11.16 0.99 10.43
CA LEU A 258 -12.48 1.16 11.02
C LEU A 258 -13.33 -0.07 10.73
N ARG A 259 -13.90 -0.69 11.78
CA ARG A 259 -14.70 -1.93 11.68
C ARG A 259 -13.98 -3.05 10.88
N GLY A 260 -12.64 -3.15 11.01
CA GLY A 260 -11.81 -4.15 10.30
C GLY A 260 -11.42 -3.80 8.87
N MET A 261 -11.90 -2.69 8.32
CA MET A 261 -11.52 -2.20 6.98
C MET A 261 -10.49 -1.09 7.08
N ARG A 262 -9.40 -1.21 6.31
CA ARG A 262 -8.40 -0.13 6.19
C ARG A 262 -8.93 0.98 5.32
N GLN A 263 -8.92 2.21 5.86
CA GLN A 263 -9.45 3.39 5.18
C GLN A 263 -8.47 4.56 5.27
N TYR A 264 -8.59 5.47 4.31
CA TYR A 264 -8.07 6.81 4.40
C TYR A 264 -9.17 7.72 4.92
N LEU A 265 -8.87 8.50 5.95
CA LEU A 265 -9.70 9.61 6.41
C LEU A 265 -9.02 10.89 5.96
N VAL A 266 -9.76 11.73 5.25
CA VAL A 266 -9.37 13.09 4.88
C VAL A 266 -10.42 14.04 5.46
N TYR A 267 -10.00 15.17 6.01
CA TYR A 267 -10.90 16.13 6.63
C TYR A 267 -10.47 17.57 6.32
N GLU A 268 -11.49 18.44 6.18
CA GLU A 268 -11.32 19.85 5.86
C GLU A 268 -12.42 20.67 6.52
N SER A 269 -12.08 21.87 7.03
CA SER A 269 -13.08 22.81 7.54
C SER A 269 -13.93 23.36 6.39
N THR A 270 -15.22 23.42 6.59
CA THR A 270 -16.15 24.00 5.58
C THR A 270 -16.17 25.53 5.61
N GLY A 271 -15.75 26.15 6.72
CA GLY A 271 -15.95 27.59 6.96
C GLY A 271 -17.38 27.96 7.31
N ILE A 272 -18.31 27.00 7.37
CA ILE A 272 -19.72 27.19 7.73
C ILE A 272 -19.89 26.73 9.17
N GLN A 273 -20.28 27.61 10.08
CA GLN A 273 -20.63 27.30 11.49
C GLN A 273 -19.66 26.32 12.20
N ASN A 274 -18.35 26.41 11.91
CA ASN A 274 -17.31 25.52 12.38
C ASN A 274 -17.49 24.03 11.98
N TRP A 275 -18.27 23.74 10.96
CA TRP A 275 -18.40 22.38 10.45
C TRP A 275 -17.13 21.92 9.75
N SER A 276 -16.91 20.63 9.79
CA SER A 276 -15.86 19.95 9.03
C SER A 276 -16.47 18.91 8.10
N MET A 277 -15.95 18.85 6.87
CA MET A 277 -16.27 17.81 5.91
C MET A 277 -15.19 16.72 6.02
N LEU A 278 -15.62 15.47 6.11
CA LEU A 278 -14.75 14.31 6.20
C LEU A 278 -15.11 13.29 5.11
N SER A 279 -14.11 12.61 4.58
CA SER A 279 -14.31 11.49 3.66
C SER A 279 -13.52 10.27 4.13
N LEU A 280 -14.20 9.13 4.24
CA LEU A 280 -13.65 7.82 4.58
C LEU A 280 -13.65 6.96 3.31
N VAL A 281 -12.47 6.60 2.80
CA VAL A 281 -12.33 5.86 1.56
C VAL A 281 -11.54 4.57 1.79
N PRO A 282 -12.07 3.40 1.44
CA PRO A 282 -11.35 2.14 1.55
C PRO A 282 -10.03 2.15 0.76
N VAL A 283 -8.95 1.75 1.42
CA VAL A 283 -7.60 1.67 0.80
C VAL A 283 -7.58 0.76 -0.43
N SER A 284 -8.43 -0.27 -0.44
CA SER A 284 -8.56 -1.21 -1.57
C SER A 284 -9.00 -0.52 -2.86
N ILE A 285 -9.94 0.41 -2.76
CA ILE A 285 -10.51 1.14 -3.92
C ILE A 285 -9.49 2.13 -4.48
N VAL A 286 -8.90 2.92 -3.59
CA VAL A 286 -7.88 3.91 -3.98
C VAL A 286 -6.67 3.24 -4.63
N ASN A 287 -6.28 2.06 -4.11
CA ASN A 287 -5.13 1.33 -4.60
C ASN A 287 -5.42 0.40 -5.79
N GLU A 288 -6.65 0.23 -6.23
CA GLU A 288 -6.97 -0.72 -7.31
C GLU A 288 -6.22 -0.39 -8.61
N SER A 289 -6.22 0.86 -9.02
CA SER A 289 -5.46 1.33 -10.19
C SER A 289 -3.94 1.23 -9.99
N MET A 290 -3.49 1.42 -8.75
CA MET A 290 -2.08 1.37 -8.37
C MET A 290 -1.57 -0.07 -8.20
N ASN A 291 -2.42 -0.99 -7.75
CA ASN A 291 -2.07 -2.40 -7.61
C ASN A 291 -1.67 -3.03 -8.96
N ALA A 292 -2.34 -2.69 -10.05
CA ALA A 292 -1.98 -3.17 -11.39
C ALA A 292 -0.57 -2.74 -11.82
N LEU A 293 -0.20 -1.49 -11.57
CA LEU A 293 1.15 -0.96 -11.82
C LEU A 293 2.17 -1.60 -10.87
N TRP A 294 1.78 -1.81 -9.62
CA TRP A 294 2.63 -2.40 -8.60
C TRP A 294 2.97 -3.85 -8.92
N PHE A 295 2.00 -4.68 -9.29
CA PHE A 295 2.22 -6.07 -9.69
C PHE A 295 3.16 -6.15 -10.89
N ARG A 296 2.99 -5.30 -11.90
CA ARG A 296 3.90 -5.23 -13.07
C ARG A 296 5.32 -4.85 -12.66
N THR A 297 5.48 -3.91 -11.75
CA THR A 297 6.81 -3.49 -11.27
C THR A 297 7.51 -4.61 -10.50
N VAL A 298 6.80 -5.31 -9.62
CA VAL A 298 7.31 -6.49 -8.89
C VAL A 298 7.68 -7.61 -9.86
N GLU A 299 6.87 -7.87 -10.87
CA GLU A 299 7.13 -8.87 -11.90
C GLU A 299 8.42 -8.56 -12.67
N ILE A 300 8.60 -7.32 -13.13
CA ILE A 300 9.80 -6.88 -13.84
C ILE A 300 11.04 -7.00 -12.94
N VAL A 301 10.98 -6.53 -11.70
CA VAL A 301 12.10 -6.61 -10.75
C VAL A 301 12.46 -8.08 -10.48
N THR A 302 11.48 -8.94 -10.29
CA THR A 302 11.69 -10.37 -10.07
C THR A 302 12.31 -11.05 -11.30
N ALA A 303 11.84 -10.73 -12.50
CA ALA A 303 12.39 -11.25 -13.74
C ALA A 303 13.86 -10.83 -13.95
N VAL A 304 14.19 -9.56 -13.70
CA VAL A 304 15.57 -9.05 -13.75
C VAL A 304 16.46 -9.76 -12.74
N MET A 305 15.96 -10.01 -11.53
CA MET A 305 16.65 -10.75 -10.49
C MET A 305 16.97 -12.18 -10.89
N ILE A 306 16.01 -12.90 -11.43
CA ILE A 306 16.20 -14.26 -11.94
C ILE A 306 17.25 -14.25 -13.06
N LEU A 307 17.15 -13.32 -14.00
CA LEU A 307 18.10 -13.19 -15.11
C LEU A 307 19.53 -12.96 -14.62
N LEU A 308 19.73 -12.04 -13.66
CA LEU A 308 21.04 -11.76 -13.06
C LEU A 308 21.60 -12.98 -12.34
N THR A 309 20.76 -13.70 -11.61
CA THR A 309 21.15 -14.92 -10.90
C THR A 309 21.59 -16.00 -11.89
N VAL A 310 20.83 -16.23 -12.95
CA VAL A 310 21.17 -17.20 -14.01
C VAL A 310 22.47 -16.81 -14.70
N LEU A 311 22.66 -15.53 -15.03
CA LEU A 311 23.89 -15.02 -15.65
C LEU A 311 25.11 -15.25 -14.74
N LEU A 312 24.98 -14.96 -13.46
CA LEU A 312 26.04 -15.16 -12.47
C LEU A 312 26.42 -16.65 -12.37
N VAL A 313 25.42 -17.53 -12.25
CA VAL A 313 25.64 -18.99 -12.21
C VAL A 313 26.33 -19.46 -13.49
N ALA A 314 25.90 -18.99 -14.64
CA ALA A 314 26.51 -19.33 -15.93
C ALA A 314 27.99 -18.89 -16.01
N LEU A 315 28.31 -17.69 -15.54
CA LEU A 315 29.67 -17.18 -15.47
C LEU A 315 30.54 -18.01 -14.53
N ILE A 316 30.03 -18.42 -13.38
CA ILE A 316 30.72 -19.26 -12.41
C ILE A 316 30.99 -20.63 -13.01
N VAL A 317 30.00 -21.26 -13.63
CA VAL A 317 30.13 -22.57 -14.29
C VAL A 317 31.16 -22.49 -15.43
N ARG A 318 31.13 -21.43 -16.25
CA ARG A 318 32.10 -21.22 -17.32
C ARG A 318 33.54 -21.10 -16.76
N ARG A 319 33.73 -20.28 -15.71
CA ARG A 319 35.05 -20.14 -15.06
C ARG A 319 35.53 -21.45 -14.43
N SER A 320 34.67 -22.18 -13.76
CA SER A 320 34.99 -23.48 -13.15
C SER A 320 35.36 -24.49 -14.21
N ARG A 321 34.64 -24.60 -15.33
CA ARG A 321 34.98 -25.50 -16.44
C ARG A 321 36.30 -25.12 -17.12
N ALA A 322 36.59 -23.81 -17.28
CA ALA A 322 37.83 -23.35 -17.82
C ALA A 322 39.05 -23.69 -16.90
N ALA A 323 38.88 -23.57 -15.60
CA ALA A 323 39.90 -23.93 -14.59
C ALA A 323 40.14 -25.45 -14.58
N LEU A 324 39.09 -26.26 -14.67
CA LEU A 324 39.23 -27.74 -14.76
C LEU A 324 39.94 -28.16 -16.07
N ARG A 325 39.63 -27.53 -17.19
CA ARG A 325 40.30 -27.82 -18.48
C ARG A 325 41.81 -27.50 -18.41
N ARG A 326 42.21 -26.37 -17.79
CA ARG A 326 43.63 -26.02 -17.60
C ARG A 326 44.35 -27.03 -16.73
N ARG A 327 43.74 -27.48 -15.62
CA ARG A 327 44.36 -28.53 -14.76
C ARG A 327 44.54 -29.86 -15.48
N ASN A 328 43.53 -30.29 -16.28
CA ASN A 328 43.64 -31.53 -17.05
C ASN A 328 44.74 -31.45 -18.14
N THR A 329 44.86 -30.32 -18.84
CA THR A 329 45.93 -30.11 -19.82
C THR A 329 47.31 -30.10 -19.17
N ASP A 330 47.48 -29.51 -17.99
CA ASP A 330 48.74 -29.52 -17.27
C ASP A 330 49.14 -30.93 -16.84
N ILE A 331 48.22 -31.77 -16.38
CA ILE A 331 48.47 -33.17 -16.02
C ILE A 331 48.88 -33.98 -17.25
N LEU A 332 48.13 -33.87 -18.34
CA LEU A 332 48.44 -34.59 -19.58
C LEU A 332 49.76 -34.17 -20.18
N CYS A 333 50.12 -32.90 -20.13
CA CYS A 333 51.41 -32.40 -20.62
C CYS A 333 52.58 -32.91 -19.75
N ARG A 334 52.42 -33.03 -18.45
CA ARG A 334 53.43 -33.58 -17.54
C ARG A 334 53.62 -35.08 -17.77
N ASP A 335 52.55 -35.83 -17.96
CA ASP A 335 52.60 -37.26 -18.25
C ASP A 335 53.28 -37.54 -19.60
N GLU A 336 52.98 -36.76 -20.64
CA GLU A 336 53.59 -36.88 -21.96
C GLU A 336 55.11 -36.50 -21.93
N LEU A 337 55.47 -35.43 -21.22
CA LEU A 337 56.86 -35.05 -21.01
C LEU A 337 57.63 -36.14 -20.26
N PHE A 338 57.02 -36.69 -19.19
CA PHE A 338 57.63 -37.74 -18.41
C PHE A 338 57.82 -39.01 -19.27
N ASN A 339 56.86 -39.40 -20.04
CA ASN A 339 56.95 -40.55 -20.96
C ASN A 339 58.02 -40.33 -22.06
N ARG A 340 58.09 -39.13 -22.66
CA ARG A 340 59.16 -38.82 -23.67
C ARG A 340 60.54 -38.81 -23.06
N LEU A 341 60.72 -38.29 -21.85
CA LEU A 341 61.97 -38.33 -21.14
C LEU A 341 62.40 -39.77 -20.82
N ALA A 342 61.45 -40.57 -20.30
CA ALA A 342 61.70 -41.97 -19.97
C ALA A 342 62.07 -42.85 -21.16
N HIS A 343 61.59 -42.50 -22.37
CA HIS A 343 61.99 -43.23 -23.60
C HIS A 343 63.40 -42.90 -24.13
N ASN A 344 63.91 -41.69 -23.88
CA ASN A 344 65.11 -41.18 -24.48
C ASN A 344 66.35 -41.26 -23.53
N VAL A 345 66.17 -41.71 -22.29
CA VAL A 345 67.21 -41.88 -21.31
C VAL A 345 67.62 -43.35 -21.30
N ASP A 346 68.97 -43.61 -21.17
CA ASP A 346 69.48 -44.96 -21.11
C ASP A 346 69.46 -45.58 -19.69
N ASP A 347 68.61 -44.98 -18.80
CA ASP A 347 68.35 -45.49 -17.46
C ASP A 347 66.89 -45.96 -17.36
N VAL A 348 66.66 -47.02 -16.61
CA VAL A 348 65.32 -47.52 -16.30
C VAL A 348 64.87 -46.96 -14.96
N PHE A 349 63.69 -46.28 -14.96
CA PHE A 349 63.10 -45.75 -13.77
C PHE A 349 61.88 -46.60 -13.36
N PHE A 350 61.80 -46.91 -12.07
CA PHE A 350 60.64 -47.53 -11.48
C PHE A 350 60.33 -46.93 -10.13
N MET A 351 59.06 -46.92 -9.79
CA MET A 351 58.52 -46.45 -8.52
C MET A 351 57.81 -47.61 -7.86
N ILE A 352 58.19 -47.91 -6.63
CA ILE A 352 57.62 -49.02 -5.86
C ILE A 352 56.99 -48.42 -4.60
N ASP A 353 55.80 -48.84 -4.25
CA ASP A 353 55.19 -48.55 -2.97
C ASP A 353 55.97 -49.29 -1.87
N GLY A 354 56.55 -48.53 -0.90
CA GLY A 354 57.37 -49.05 0.15
C GLY A 354 56.68 -49.94 1.18
N GLU A 355 55.34 -49.91 1.23
CA GLU A 355 54.56 -50.75 2.15
C GLU A 355 54.04 -52.03 1.49
N THR A 356 53.63 -51.93 0.22
CA THR A 356 52.97 -53.03 -0.48
C THR A 356 53.87 -53.74 -1.49
N TRP A 357 55.03 -53.21 -1.73
CA TRP A 357 56.02 -53.68 -2.76
C TRP A 357 55.41 -53.78 -4.18
N ARG A 358 54.31 -53.05 -4.42
CA ARG A 358 53.67 -52.98 -5.75
C ARG A 358 54.41 -51.92 -6.57
N THR A 359 54.54 -52.22 -7.84
CA THR A 359 55.15 -51.30 -8.80
C THR A 359 54.09 -50.30 -9.25
N ASP A 360 54.23 -49.03 -8.84
CA ASP A 360 53.35 -47.96 -9.26
C ASP A 360 53.68 -47.43 -10.65
N TYR A 361 54.97 -47.48 -11.02
CA TYR A 361 55.45 -47.01 -12.32
C TYR A 361 56.66 -47.76 -12.74
N VAL A 362 56.77 -48.11 -14.05
CA VAL A 362 57.96 -48.61 -14.72
C VAL A 362 58.10 -47.84 -16.02
N SER A 363 59.36 -47.39 -16.30
CA SER A 363 59.61 -46.66 -17.56
C SER A 363 59.52 -47.57 -18.77
N PRO A 364 58.93 -47.13 -19.89
CA PRO A 364 58.67 -47.95 -21.07
C PRO A 364 59.94 -48.44 -21.76
N ASN A 365 61.14 -47.83 -21.52
CA ASN A 365 62.37 -48.19 -22.06
C ASN A 365 62.99 -49.49 -21.48
N ILE A 366 62.30 -50.06 -20.44
CA ILE A 366 62.79 -51.36 -19.83
C ILE A 366 62.85 -52.47 -20.81
N GLU A 367 61.90 -52.54 -21.76
CA GLU A 367 61.91 -53.56 -22.82
C GLU A 367 63.14 -53.40 -23.72
N ARG A 368 63.49 -52.16 -24.06
CA ARG A 368 64.63 -51.83 -24.93
C ARG A 368 65.95 -52.08 -24.24
N LEU A 369 66.10 -51.73 -22.93
CA LEU A 369 67.36 -51.73 -22.22
C LEU A 369 67.64 -53.06 -21.51
N LEU A 370 66.60 -53.72 -20.98
CA LEU A 370 66.78 -54.94 -20.19
C LEU A 370 66.12 -56.16 -20.86
N GLY A 371 65.40 -56.00 -21.98
CA GLY A 371 64.77 -57.09 -22.70
C GLY A 371 63.61 -57.76 -21.95
N LEU A 372 63.11 -57.10 -20.89
CA LEU A 372 61.98 -57.63 -20.09
C LEU A 372 60.65 -56.98 -20.50
N PRO A 373 59.62 -57.74 -20.71
CA PRO A 373 58.32 -57.19 -21.03
C PRO A 373 57.82 -56.28 -19.90
N LEU A 374 57.34 -55.03 -20.23
CA LEU A 374 56.86 -54.02 -19.29
C LEU A 374 55.86 -54.60 -18.34
N GLU A 375 54.83 -55.29 -18.84
CA GLU A 375 53.75 -55.85 -18.08
C GLU A 375 54.19 -56.90 -17.05
N GLN A 376 55.28 -57.63 -17.31
CA GLN A 376 55.79 -58.62 -16.41
C GLN A 376 56.44 -58.00 -15.21
N VAL A 377 57.28 -56.95 -15.41
CA VAL A 377 57.91 -56.17 -14.34
C VAL A 377 56.93 -55.36 -13.53
N ARG A 378 55.84 -54.90 -14.20
CA ARG A 378 54.77 -54.15 -13.52
C ARG A 378 53.96 -55.01 -12.55
N GLN A 379 53.81 -56.32 -12.86
CA GLN A 379 53.10 -57.27 -11.99
C GLN A 379 53.99 -57.77 -10.84
N ASP A 380 55.28 -58.00 -11.11
CA ASP A 380 56.17 -58.48 -10.12
C ASP A 380 57.60 -57.89 -10.33
N VAL A 381 57.99 -56.98 -9.43
CA VAL A 381 59.37 -56.36 -9.50
C VAL A 381 60.49 -57.34 -9.24
N HIS A 382 60.23 -58.47 -8.62
CA HIS A 382 61.22 -59.48 -8.33
C HIS A 382 61.83 -60.17 -9.61
N VAL A 383 61.12 -59.99 -10.74
CA VAL A 383 61.64 -60.47 -12.05
C VAL A 383 62.97 -59.77 -12.38
N LEU A 384 63.23 -58.55 -11.86
CA LEU A 384 64.49 -57.86 -12.02
C LEU A 384 65.63 -58.59 -11.31
N ALA A 385 65.37 -59.34 -10.25
CA ALA A 385 66.41 -60.15 -9.57
C ALA A 385 66.94 -61.30 -10.46
N THR A 386 66.12 -61.79 -11.39
CA THR A 386 66.58 -62.87 -12.32
C THR A 386 67.62 -62.41 -13.32
N LEU A 387 67.80 -61.10 -13.55
CA LEU A 387 68.88 -60.52 -14.35
C LEU A 387 70.19 -60.56 -13.63
N HIS A 388 70.26 -60.53 -12.34
CA HIS A 388 71.45 -60.53 -11.53
C HIS A 388 72.07 -61.92 -11.52
N GLU A 389 71.30 -62.96 -11.61
CA GLU A 389 71.79 -64.35 -11.69
C GLU A 389 72.40 -64.74 -13.03
N LYS A 390 72.00 -64.05 -14.13
CA LYS A 390 72.52 -64.34 -15.51
C LYS A 390 73.74 -63.50 -15.89
N GLY A 391 74.15 -62.54 -15.09
CA GLY A 391 75.21 -61.57 -15.46
C GLY A 391 76.49 -61.53 -14.61
N SER A 392 76.72 -62.53 -13.76
CA SER A 392 77.97 -62.59 -13.03
C SER A 392 79.01 -63.42 -13.84
N PRO A 393 79.98 -62.77 -14.50
CA PRO A 393 81.14 -63.49 -14.95
C PRO A 393 82.03 -63.73 -13.75
N ASP A 394 82.37 -65.00 -13.64
CA ASP A 394 83.37 -65.54 -12.81
C ASP A 394 84.63 -64.64 -12.77
N HIS A 395 84.96 -64.02 -11.63
CA HIS A 395 86.22 -63.39 -11.36
C HIS A 395 86.96 -64.25 -10.36
N ASP A 396 87.50 -65.33 -10.91
CA ASP A 396 88.73 -65.93 -10.39
C ASP A 396 89.86 -65.38 -11.23
N ARG A 397 90.57 -64.42 -10.68
CA ARG A 397 92.09 -64.30 -10.60
C ARG A 397 92.45 -62.96 -9.95
#